data_0093e9cc74024203c0241b49b3785dc6
#
_entry.id   0093e9cc74024203c0241b49b3785dc6
#
_cell.length_a   1.000
_cell.length_b   1.000
_cell.length_c   1.000
_cell.angle_alpha   90.00
_cell.angle_beta   90.00
_cell.angle_gamma   90.00
#
_symmetry.space_group_name_H-M   'P 1'
#
loop_
_entity.id
_entity.type
_entity.pdbx_description
1 polymer ?
#
loop_
_entity_poly.entity_id
_entity_poly.type
_entity_poly.pdbx_seq_one_letter_code
_entity_poly.pdbx_strand_id
1 'polypeptide(L)'
;MEPTSSILGEGCPEVLHDFDQQGVDFNEIRRLYQFGEYIGGSEAASVLGCNPYTSALTLWMQKSGREDIPDISDKPAVRWGNLLEPIVLSETAEILGVHIEKPNFMYLHPLYPFMTANFDGVTEDGRLVEVKTTDSYKIKSMMEAGQIPPQWMAQIHHYACFRLPEWHSMAGEPFKGFVLSVKTHMQKDPYVFDEDIDWVYCEDLIKKEHEFCLMVKNGTPPQPDGSDSSSESVRLLPIGEGEMEATDEIRSHHQAAKDAARDKTTAEKAYKFHKNYIHALMSEKKISKIRGCAYTQTTSRLNQSLLKKRLAEHNLSHLIEECKEESPPFLKLV
;
A
#
# COMPACT_ATOMS: atom_id res chain seq x y z
N MET A 1 -13.10 19.91 14.56
CA MET A 1 -14.58 20.04 14.34
C MET A 1 -15.17 18.78 14.97
N GLU A 2 -16.13 18.90 15.90
CA GLU A 2 -16.71 17.71 16.47
C GLU A 2 -17.49 16.92 15.40
N PRO A 3 -17.43 15.58 15.43
CA PRO A 3 -18.13 14.75 14.45
C PRO A 3 -19.62 15.00 14.52
N THR A 4 -20.26 15.15 13.36
CA THR A 4 -21.71 15.21 13.33
C THR A 4 -22.30 13.82 13.62
N SER A 5 -23.38 13.72 14.39
CA SER A 5 -24.04 12.43 14.69
C SER A 5 -24.43 11.64 13.42
N SER A 6 -24.51 12.32 12.28
CA SER A 6 -24.85 11.74 10.99
C SER A 6 -23.74 10.85 10.40
N ILE A 7 -22.48 11.02 10.79
CA ILE A 7 -21.33 10.23 10.27
C ILE A 7 -21.18 8.92 11.04
N LEU A 8 -21.26 9.01 12.36
CA LEU A 8 -20.88 7.90 13.23
C LEU A 8 -22.05 6.95 13.59
N GLY A 9 -23.27 7.33 13.32
CA GLY A 9 -24.45 6.59 13.76
C GLY A 9 -24.73 6.72 15.27
N GLU A 10 -25.70 5.97 15.74
CA GLU A 10 -25.99 5.84 17.16
C GLU A 10 -25.51 4.46 17.65
N GLY A 11 -24.93 4.42 18.85
CA GLY A 11 -24.50 3.18 19.48
C GLY A 11 -23.10 2.68 19.09
N CYS A 12 -22.74 1.55 19.63
CA CYS A 12 -21.47 0.89 19.37
C CYS A 12 -21.48 0.15 18.03
N PRO A 13 -20.30 -0.10 17.41
CA PRO A 13 -20.21 -0.96 16.24
C PRO A 13 -20.68 -2.37 16.57
N GLU A 14 -21.33 -3.02 15.62
CA GLU A 14 -21.74 -4.40 15.73
C GLU A 14 -20.53 -5.33 15.65
N VAL A 15 -20.39 -6.26 16.60
CA VAL A 15 -19.37 -7.29 16.56
C VAL A 15 -19.82 -8.38 15.58
N LEU A 16 -19.12 -8.51 14.46
CA LEU A 16 -19.36 -9.57 13.47
C LEU A 16 -18.73 -10.89 13.90
N HIS A 17 -17.48 -10.85 14.35
CA HIS A 17 -16.72 -12.02 14.75
C HIS A 17 -15.84 -11.71 15.95
N ASP A 18 -15.83 -12.67 16.88
CA ASP A 18 -14.96 -12.70 18.05
C ASP A 18 -13.86 -13.74 17.78
N PHE A 19 -12.61 -13.29 17.63
CA PHE A 19 -11.48 -14.15 17.31
C PHE A 19 -10.94 -14.94 18.51
N ASP A 20 -11.36 -14.62 19.73
CA ASP A 20 -11.01 -15.39 20.92
C ASP A 20 -11.87 -16.64 21.08
N GLN A 21 -12.95 -16.80 20.31
CA GLN A 21 -13.76 -18.00 20.32
C GLN A 21 -13.04 -19.18 19.68
N GLN A 22 -13.15 -20.36 20.30
CA GLN A 22 -12.56 -21.58 19.76
C GLN A 22 -13.15 -21.93 18.39
N GLY A 23 -12.26 -22.19 17.41
CA GLY A 23 -12.63 -22.61 16.07
C GLY A 23 -12.86 -21.46 15.08
N VAL A 24 -12.64 -20.22 15.48
CA VAL A 24 -12.65 -19.08 14.57
C VAL A 24 -11.24 -18.91 13.96
N ASP A 25 -11.16 -19.03 12.63
CA ASP A 25 -9.95 -18.72 11.88
C ASP A 25 -10.05 -17.31 11.29
N PHE A 26 -9.19 -16.41 11.78
CA PHE A 26 -9.10 -15.03 11.30
C PHE A 26 -8.96 -14.94 9.77
N ASN A 27 -8.13 -15.80 9.16
CA ASN A 27 -7.92 -15.78 7.72
C ASN A 27 -9.16 -16.26 6.96
N GLU A 28 -9.88 -17.24 7.50
CA GLU A 28 -11.13 -17.72 6.90
C GLU A 28 -12.20 -16.62 6.94
N ILE A 29 -12.40 -15.99 8.10
CA ILE A 29 -13.33 -14.87 8.25
C ILE A 29 -12.97 -13.72 7.32
N ARG A 30 -11.70 -13.32 7.29
CA ARG A 30 -11.23 -12.26 6.38
C ARG A 30 -11.55 -12.57 4.91
N ARG A 31 -11.43 -13.83 4.49
CA ARG A 31 -11.79 -14.26 3.12
C ARG A 31 -13.26 -14.07 2.80
N LEU A 32 -14.16 -14.26 3.76
CA LEU A 32 -15.61 -14.05 3.55
C LEU A 32 -15.93 -12.58 3.20
N TYR A 33 -15.20 -11.62 3.78
CA TYR A 33 -15.40 -10.18 3.55
C TYR A 33 -14.49 -9.59 2.48
N GLN A 34 -13.64 -10.40 1.84
CA GLN A 34 -12.84 -9.96 0.70
C GLN A 34 -13.67 -9.78 -0.57
N PHE A 35 -14.81 -10.45 -0.69
CA PHE A 35 -15.72 -10.37 -1.82
C PHE A 35 -16.95 -9.52 -1.51
N GLY A 36 -17.60 -9.05 -2.58
CA GLY A 36 -18.85 -8.28 -2.45
C GLY A 36 -18.65 -6.83 -2.03
N GLU A 37 -19.67 -6.31 -1.38
CA GLU A 37 -19.80 -4.87 -1.08
C GLU A 37 -19.09 -4.43 0.23
N TYR A 38 -18.25 -5.25 0.83
CA TYR A 38 -17.56 -4.91 2.07
C TYR A 38 -16.21 -4.25 1.80
N ILE A 39 -15.89 -3.22 2.59
CA ILE A 39 -14.61 -2.49 2.56
C ILE A 39 -13.98 -2.56 3.95
N GLY A 40 -12.78 -3.11 4.04
CA GLY A 40 -11.95 -3.06 5.24
C GLY A 40 -10.98 -1.88 5.19
N GLY A 41 -10.45 -1.47 6.36
CA GLY A 41 -9.57 -0.29 6.44
C GLY A 41 -8.35 -0.34 5.52
N SER A 42 -7.73 -1.52 5.34
CA SER A 42 -6.59 -1.67 4.42
C SER A 42 -6.94 -1.48 2.93
N GLU A 43 -8.24 -1.53 2.57
CA GLU A 43 -8.76 -1.36 1.21
C GLU A 43 -9.16 0.09 0.92
N ALA A 44 -9.42 0.91 1.96
CA ALA A 44 -9.79 2.31 1.84
C ALA A 44 -8.83 3.11 0.94
N ALA A 45 -7.53 2.86 1.07
CA ALA A 45 -6.51 3.49 0.24
C ALA A 45 -6.65 3.17 -1.25
N SER A 46 -7.11 1.97 -1.61
CA SER A 46 -7.34 1.57 -3.00
C SER A 46 -8.57 2.30 -3.57
N VAL A 47 -9.63 2.43 -2.77
CA VAL A 47 -10.83 3.20 -3.15
C VAL A 47 -10.48 4.66 -3.41
N LEU A 48 -9.59 5.24 -2.60
CA LEU A 48 -9.14 6.63 -2.74
C LEU A 48 -8.05 6.83 -3.82
N GLY A 49 -7.56 5.75 -4.46
CA GLY A 49 -6.49 5.81 -5.46
C GLY A 49 -5.12 6.19 -4.89
N CYS A 50 -4.88 6.01 -3.59
CA CYS A 50 -3.60 6.30 -2.94
C CYS A 50 -2.85 5.05 -2.45
N ASN A 51 -3.37 3.85 -2.72
CA ASN A 51 -2.67 2.60 -2.43
C ASN A 51 -1.58 2.36 -3.50
N PRO A 52 -0.30 2.21 -3.10
CA PRO A 52 0.80 2.00 -4.06
C PRO A 52 0.82 0.60 -4.70
N TYR A 53 0.01 -0.33 -4.20
CA TYR A 53 0.05 -1.75 -4.61
C TYR A 53 -1.21 -2.21 -5.34
N THR A 54 -2.37 -1.65 -5.02
CA THR A 54 -3.67 -2.09 -5.51
C THR A 54 -4.50 -0.89 -5.94
N SER A 55 -4.82 -0.80 -7.22
CA SER A 55 -5.68 0.26 -7.75
C SER A 55 -7.15 0.04 -7.39
N ALA A 56 -7.98 1.08 -7.55
CA ALA A 56 -9.43 0.94 -7.40
C ALA A 56 -10.01 -0.08 -8.39
N LEU A 57 -9.51 -0.12 -9.63
CA LEU A 57 -9.93 -1.09 -10.63
C LEU A 57 -9.57 -2.53 -10.21
N THR A 58 -8.35 -2.75 -9.73
CA THR A 58 -7.92 -4.07 -9.24
C THR A 58 -8.77 -4.52 -8.05
N LEU A 59 -8.99 -3.62 -7.08
CA LEU A 59 -9.88 -3.93 -5.96
C LEU A 59 -11.29 -4.27 -6.42
N TRP A 60 -11.84 -3.53 -7.39
CA TRP A 60 -13.16 -3.81 -7.97
C TRP A 60 -13.21 -5.18 -8.66
N MET A 61 -12.18 -5.54 -9.42
CA MET A 61 -12.05 -6.86 -10.06
C MET A 61 -12.06 -7.99 -9.01
N GLN A 62 -11.31 -7.82 -7.93
CA GLN A 62 -11.26 -8.75 -6.81
C GLN A 62 -12.60 -8.85 -6.09
N LYS A 63 -13.20 -7.71 -5.71
CA LYS A 63 -14.52 -7.67 -5.04
C LYS A 63 -15.64 -8.27 -5.86
N SER A 64 -15.59 -8.15 -7.18
CA SER A 64 -16.56 -8.72 -8.11
C SER A 64 -16.24 -10.17 -8.54
N GLY A 65 -15.19 -10.79 -7.99
CA GLY A 65 -14.77 -12.16 -8.31
C GLY A 65 -14.25 -12.35 -9.75
N ARG A 66 -13.77 -11.29 -10.38
CA ARG A 66 -13.22 -11.31 -11.73
C ARG A 66 -11.70 -11.47 -11.77
N GLU A 67 -11.07 -11.24 -10.67
CA GLU A 67 -9.64 -11.44 -10.45
C GLU A 67 -9.44 -12.11 -9.09
N ASP A 68 -8.53 -13.08 -9.04
CA ASP A 68 -8.19 -13.76 -7.80
C ASP A 68 -7.47 -12.81 -6.84
N ILE A 69 -7.83 -12.90 -5.55
CA ILE A 69 -7.13 -12.18 -4.50
C ILE A 69 -5.88 -12.98 -4.15
N PRO A 70 -4.67 -12.44 -4.37
CA PRO A 70 -3.45 -13.18 -4.08
C PRO A 70 -3.32 -13.44 -2.57
N ASP A 71 -3.03 -14.68 -2.19
CA ASP A 71 -2.64 -14.99 -0.81
C ASP A 71 -1.25 -14.41 -0.55
N ILE A 72 -1.21 -13.46 0.38
CA ILE A 72 0.02 -12.77 0.78
C ILE A 72 0.49 -13.18 2.17
N SER A 73 -0.15 -14.15 2.82
CA SER A 73 0.14 -14.58 4.20
C SER A 73 1.59 -15.04 4.41
N ASP A 74 2.16 -15.69 3.38
CA ASP A 74 3.55 -16.16 3.40
C ASP A 74 4.59 -15.10 3.04
N LYS A 75 4.16 -13.90 2.63
CA LYS A 75 5.12 -12.82 2.35
C LYS A 75 5.87 -12.44 3.62
N PRO A 76 7.23 -12.35 3.58
CA PRO A 76 8.02 -12.02 4.75
C PRO A 76 7.57 -10.74 5.46
N ALA A 77 7.17 -9.72 4.72
CA ALA A 77 6.69 -8.45 5.27
C ALA A 77 5.41 -8.63 6.10
N VAL A 78 4.44 -9.44 5.62
CA VAL A 78 3.19 -9.72 6.34
C VAL A 78 3.46 -10.54 7.59
N ARG A 79 4.25 -11.62 7.45
CA ARG A 79 4.62 -12.47 8.58
C ARG A 79 5.32 -11.68 9.70
N TRP A 80 6.32 -10.87 9.34
CA TRP A 80 7.03 -10.04 10.32
C TRP A 80 6.15 -8.95 10.89
N GLY A 81 5.23 -8.37 10.10
CA GLY A 81 4.24 -7.43 10.58
C GLY A 81 3.42 -8.00 11.73
N ASN A 82 2.82 -9.17 11.51
CA ASN A 82 2.00 -9.85 12.53
C ASN A 82 2.79 -10.24 13.80
N LEU A 83 4.06 -10.65 13.64
CA LEU A 83 4.91 -11.01 14.78
C LEU A 83 5.36 -9.79 15.60
N LEU A 84 5.59 -8.66 14.95
CA LEU A 84 6.10 -7.45 15.60
C LEU A 84 4.98 -6.56 16.15
N GLU A 85 3.78 -6.65 15.63
CA GLU A 85 2.64 -5.81 16.04
C GLU A 85 2.44 -5.77 17.56
N PRO A 86 2.33 -6.91 18.30
CA PRO A 86 2.14 -6.86 19.76
C PRO A 86 3.35 -6.23 20.50
N ILE A 87 4.56 -6.39 19.94
CA ILE A 87 5.77 -5.80 20.51
C ILE A 87 5.73 -4.28 20.32
N VAL A 88 5.37 -3.82 19.11
CA VAL A 88 5.27 -2.39 18.81
C VAL A 88 4.16 -1.73 19.61
N LEU A 89 3.02 -2.41 19.83
CA LEU A 89 1.96 -1.92 20.71
C LEU A 89 2.46 -1.72 22.15
N SER A 90 3.20 -2.70 22.70
CA SER A 90 3.78 -2.59 24.04
C SER A 90 4.77 -1.42 24.16
N GLU A 91 5.67 -1.28 23.21
CA GLU A 91 6.62 -0.16 23.16
C GLU A 91 5.90 1.20 23.04
N THR A 92 4.82 1.23 22.25
CA THR A 92 4.01 2.45 22.08
C THR A 92 3.31 2.83 23.39
N ALA A 93 2.76 1.85 24.10
CA ALA A 93 2.15 2.05 25.41
C ALA A 93 3.14 2.63 26.43
N GLU A 94 4.37 2.12 26.45
CA GLU A 94 5.45 2.62 27.30
C GLU A 94 5.84 4.06 26.94
N ILE A 95 5.99 4.38 25.65
CA ILE A 95 6.36 5.72 25.16
C ILE A 95 5.30 6.75 25.55
N LEU A 96 4.02 6.40 25.38
CA LEU A 96 2.90 7.29 25.67
C LEU A 96 2.53 7.32 27.17
N GLY A 97 2.95 6.33 27.95
CA GLY A 97 2.58 6.18 29.35
C GLY A 97 1.08 5.87 29.56
N VAL A 98 0.45 5.17 28.61
CA VAL A 98 -0.98 4.82 28.62
C VAL A 98 -1.15 3.31 28.39
N HIS A 99 -2.27 2.78 28.87
CA HIS A 99 -2.66 1.42 28.53
C HIS A 99 -3.26 1.36 27.11
N ILE A 100 -2.86 0.35 26.32
CA ILE A 100 -3.43 0.05 25.00
C ILE A 100 -4.04 -1.34 25.06
N GLU A 101 -5.30 -1.45 24.72
CA GLU A 101 -6.01 -2.71 24.59
C GLU A 101 -6.18 -3.06 23.11
N LYS A 102 -5.90 -4.33 22.76
CA LYS A 102 -6.14 -4.86 21.41
C LYS A 102 -7.47 -5.59 21.39
N PRO A 103 -8.49 -5.08 20.66
CA PRO A 103 -9.73 -5.82 20.47
C PRO A 103 -9.53 -6.95 19.47
N ASN A 104 -9.88 -8.19 19.86
CA ASN A 104 -9.86 -9.35 18.97
C ASN A 104 -11.19 -9.56 18.25
N PHE A 105 -11.74 -8.47 17.69
CA PHE A 105 -13.06 -8.47 17.06
C PHE A 105 -12.99 -7.90 15.64
N MET A 106 -13.86 -8.41 14.78
CA MET A 106 -14.23 -7.75 13.53
C MET A 106 -15.56 -7.04 13.74
N TYR A 107 -15.61 -5.77 13.38
CA TYR A 107 -16.76 -4.89 13.56
C TYR A 107 -17.41 -4.54 12.24
N LEU A 108 -18.74 -4.36 12.28
CA LEU A 108 -19.54 -3.78 11.21
C LEU A 108 -19.99 -2.37 11.63
N HIS A 109 -19.95 -1.43 10.68
CA HIS A 109 -20.42 -0.09 10.96
C HIS A 109 -21.96 -0.05 11.02
N PRO A 110 -22.56 0.50 12.09
CA PRO A 110 -24.01 0.42 12.32
C PRO A 110 -24.84 1.15 11.26
N LEU A 111 -24.34 2.24 10.67
CA LEU A 111 -25.02 2.98 9.60
C LEU A 111 -24.55 2.60 8.19
N TYR A 112 -23.30 2.20 8.06
CA TYR A 112 -22.67 1.91 6.78
C TYR A 112 -22.24 0.45 6.73
N PRO A 113 -23.17 -0.50 6.53
CA PRO A 113 -22.91 -1.94 6.67
C PRO A 113 -21.94 -2.50 5.58
N PHE A 114 -21.45 -1.66 4.73
CA PHE A 114 -20.34 -1.99 3.82
C PHE A 114 -18.96 -1.76 4.46
N MET A 115 -18.85 -1.03 5.57
CA MET A 115 -17.58 -0.77 6.27
C MET A 115 -17.34 -1.81 7.35
N THR A 116 -16.16 -2.42 7.35
CA THR A 116 -15.71 -3.37 8.37
C THR A 116 -14.39 -2.92 8.98
N ALA A 117 -14.22 -3.16 10.28
CA ALA A 117 -13.00 -2.76 10.99
C ALA A 117 -12.43 -3.90 11.84
N ASN A 118 -11.10 -3.94 11.91
CA ASN A 118 -10.32 -4.70 12.87
C ASN A 118 -9.21 -3.78 13.37
N PHE A 119 -9.33 -3.31 14.60
CA PHE A 119 -8.42 -2.34 15.18
C PHE A 119 -7.16 -3.02 15.72
N ASP A 120 -5.99 -2.45 15.50
CA ASP A 120 -4.74 -2.92 16.12
C ASP A 120 -4.72 -2.62 17.62
N GLY A 121 -5.34 -1.50 18.04
CA GLY A 121 -5.46 -1.15 19.44
C GLY A 121 -6.36 0.05 19.69
N VAL A 122 -6.71 0.22 20.97
CA VAL A 122 -7.40 1.41 21.49
C VAL A 122 -6.74 1.78 22.82
N THR A 123 -6.39 3.06 23.00
CA THR A 123 -5.83 3.55 24.25
C THR A 123 -6.92 3.71 25.31
N GLU A 124 -6.56 3.65 26.60
CA GLU A 124 -7.50 3.84 27.71
C GLU A 124 -8.21 5.19 27.71
N ASP A 125 -7.64 6.21 27.08
CA ASP A 125 -8.24 7.54 26.91
C ASP A 125 -9.03 7.72 25.61
N GLY A 126 -9.20 6.65 24.79
CA GLY A 126 -10.11 6.62 23.65
C GLY A 126 -9.49 7.02 22.32
N ARG A 127 -8.18 6.86 22.12
CA ARG A 127 -7.53 7.05 20.84
C ARG A 127 -7.43 5.71 20.08
N LEU A 128 -7.67 5.75 18.79
CA LEU A 128 -7.43 4.63 17.88
C LEU A 128 -5.92 4.41 17.74
N VAL A 129 -5.46 3.16 17.78
CA VAL A 129 -4.03 2.83 17.54
C VAL A 129 -3.92 1.99 16.28
N GLU A 130 -3.02 2.41 15.40
CA GLU A 130 -2.63 1.68 14.19
C GLU A 130 -1.12 1.41 14.22
N VAL A 131 -0.71 0.19 13.92
CA VAL A 131 0.69 -0.24 13.92
C VAL A 131 1.16 -0.56 12.50
N LYS A 132 2.33 -0.06 12.15
CA LYS A 132 2.97 -0.38 10.88
C LYS A 132 4.42 -0.79 11.06
N THR A 133 4.84 -1.79 10.29
CA THR A 133 6.25 -2.19 10.22
C THR A 133 6.73 -2.06 8.78
N THR A 134 7.95 -1.55 8.57
CA THR A 134 8.49 -1.34 7.23
C THR A 134 10.01 -1.24 7.23
N ASP A 135 10.65 -1.69 6.15
CA ASP A 135 12.08 -1.47 5.84
C ASP A 135 12.27 -0.48 4.68
N SER A 136 11.19 0.12 4.19
CA SER A 136 11.28 1.09 3.11
C SER A 136 12.02 2.34 3.54
N TYR A 137 13.14 2.62 2.87
CA TYR A 137 13.90 3.86 3.09
C TYR A 137 13.07 5.12 2.78
N LYS A 138 12.20 5.05 1.77
CA LYS A 138 11.29 6.15 1.43
C LYS A 138 10.32 6.44 2.59
N ILE A 139 9.72 5.41 3.16
CA ILE A 139 8.80 5.55 4.31
C ILE A 139 9.57 6.09 5.51
N LYS A 140 10.75 5.56 5.80
CA LYS A 140 11.60 6.08 6.89
C LYS A 140 11.86 7.58 6.73
N SER A 141 12.22 8.04 5.53
CA SER A 141 12.44 9.47 5.27
C SER A 141 11.17 10.31 5.48
N MET A 142 9.98 9.77 5.17
CA MET A 142 8.72 10.43 5.45
C MET A 142 8.47 10.55 6.97
N MET A 143 8.73 9.47 7.73
CA MET A 143 8.61 9.50 9.20
C MET A 143 9.55 10.53 9.82
N GLU A 144 10.81 10.57 9.38
CA GLU A 144 11.80 11.56 9.81
C GLU A 144 11.39 13.01 9.48
N ALA A 145 10.59 13.20 8.44
CA ALA A 145 10.03 14.49 8.05
C ALA A 145 8.68 14.81 8.72
N GLY A 146 8.19 13.96 9.63
CA GLY A 146 6.87 14.12 10.26
C GLY A 146 5.69 13.93 9.31
N GLN A 147 5.85 13.12 8.26
CA GLN A 147 4.83 12.90 7.23
C GLN A 147 4.26 11.49 7.31
N ILE A 148 2.95 11.37 7.38
CA ILE A 148 2.23 10.09 7.32
C ILE A 148 1.89 9.76 5.86
N PRO A 149 2.17 8.53 5.38
CA PRO A 149 1.80 8.09 4.04
C PRO A 149 0.28 8.14 3.82
N PRO A 150 -0.21 8.64 2.65
CA PRO A 150 -1.63 8.78 2.39
C PRO A 150 -2.43 7.48 2.54
N GLN A 151 -1.84 6.34 2.19
CA GLN A 151 -2.50 5.04 2.33
C GLN A 151 -2.74 4.64 3.78
N TRP A 152 -1.91 5.06 4.71
CA TRP A 152 -2.12 4.81 6.14
C TRP A 152 -3.14 5.80 6.74
N MET A 153 -3.11 7.04 6.28
CA MET A 153 -4.15 8.01 6.64
C MET A 153 -5.54 7.55 6.21
N ALA A 154 -5.67 6.96 5.01
CA ALA A 154 -6.93 6.40 4.55
C ALA A 154 -7.44 5.28 5.47
N GLN A 155 -6.57 4.35 5.87
CA GLN A 155 -6.91 3.25 6.79
C GLN A 155 -7.31 3.76 8.17
N ILE A 156 -6.55 4.68 8.74
CA ILE A 156 -6.81 5.27 10.05
C ILE A 156 -8.17 5.98 10.07
N HIS A 157 -8.45 6.81 9.05
CA HIS A 157 -9.72 7.53 8.98
C HIS A 157 -10.90 6.62 8.66
N HIS A 158 -10.70 5.53 7.93
CA HIS A 158 -11.72 4.48 7.79
C HIS A 158 -12.11 3.92 9.17
N TYR A 159 -11.14 3.58 9.99
CA TYR A 159 -11.39 3.10 11.35
C TYR A 159 -11.97 4.19 12.26
N ALA A 160 -11.55 5.42 12.11
CA ALA A 160 -12.06 6.54 12.88
C ALA A 160 -13.56 6.83 12.62
N CYS A 161 -14.10 6.40 11.47
CA CYS A 161 -15.55 6.46 11.20
C CYS A 161 -16.38 5.59 12.18
N PHE A 162 -15.76 4.60 12.81
CA PHE A 162 -16.40 3.78 13.83
C PHE A 162 -16.43 4.50 15.18
N ARG A 163 -17.27 4.04 16.08
CA ARG A 163 -17.29 4.47 17.48
C ARG A 163 -16.40 3.56 18.32
N LEU A 164 -16.06 4.03 19.50
CA LEU A 164 -15.40 3.22 20.51
C LEU A 164 -16.20 1.96 20.81
N PRO A 165 -15.54 0.78 20.92
CA PRO A 165 -16.22 -0.46 21.32
C PRO A 165 -16.91 -0.36 22.68
N GLU A 166 -17.94 -1.20 22.93
CA GLU A 166 -18.71 -1.20 24.18
C GLU A 166 -17.86 -1.35 25.44
N TRP A 167 -16.82 -2.20 25.40
CA TRP A 167 -15.92 -2.42 26.54
C TRP A 167 -15.14 -1.16 26.92
N HIS A 168 -15.02 -0.19 26.01
CA HIS A 168 -14.33 1.09 26.24
C HIS A 168 -15.32 2.23 26.57
N SER A 169 -16.52 2.20 25.99
CA SER A 169 -17.55 3.20 26.22
C SER A 169 -18.95 2.64 26.08
N MET A 170 -19.74 2.69 27.15
CA MET A 170 -21.14 2.26 27.13
C MET A 170 -22.02 3.05 26.16
N ALA A 171 -21.61 4.26 25.80
CA ALA A 171 -22.34 5.16 24.91
C ALA A 171 -21.93 5.07 23.45
N GLY A 172 -20.89 4.27 23.11
CA GLY A 172 -20.32 4.22 21.75
C GLY A 172 -19.85 5.59 21.31
N GLU A 173 -18.97 6.22 22.08
CA GLU A 173 -18.43 7.55 21.79
C GLU A 173 -17.48 7.53 20.57
N PRO A 174 -17.29 8.67 19.88
CA PRO A 174 -16.27 8.77 18.85
C PRO A 174 -14.85 8.65 19.42
N PHE A 175 -13.91 8.19 18.61
CA PHE A 175 -12.50 8.22 18.96
C PHE A 175 -12.04 9.68 19.17
N LYS A 176 -11.21 9.91 20.18
CA LYS A 176 -10.69 11.25 20.54
C LYS A 176 -9.51 11.69 19.68
N GLY A 177 -8.91 10.80 18.93
CA GLY A 177 -7.76 10.99 18.07
C GLY A 177 -7.24 9.65 17.62
N PHE A 178 -6.04 9.65 17.02
CA PHE A 178 -5.36 8.41 16.66
C PHE A 178 -3.88 8.45 17.04
N VAL A 179 -3.33 7.27 17.25
CA VAL A 179 -1.91 7.02 17.38
C VAL A 179 -1.46 6.11 16.24
N LEU A 180 -0.54 6.59 15.42
CA LEU A 180 0.14 5.77 14.44
C LEU A 180 1.54 5.44 14.94
N SER A 181 1.82 4.15 15.12
CA SER A 181 3.12 3.67 15.56
C SER A 181 3.83 2.92 14.43
N VAL A 182 5.01 3.41 14.02
CA VAL A 182 5.73 2.88 12.86
C VAL A 182 7.10 2.36 13.26
N LYS A 183 7.30 1.06 13.21
CA LYS A 183 8.60 0.42 13.44
C LYS A 183 9.33 0.24 12.13
N THR A 184 10.49 0.88 12.01
CA THR A 184 11.39 0.69 10.88
C THR A 184 12.59 -0.19 11.26
N HIS A 185 13.23 -0.78 10.25
CA HIS A 185 14.42 -1.59 10.45
C HIS A 185 15.56 -0.78 11.12
N MET A 186 16.26 -1.40 12.06
CA MET A 186 17.41 -0.84 12.79
C MET A 186 17.13 0.45 13.61
N GLN A 187 15.90 0.77 13.88
CA GLN A 187 15.58 1.87 14.78
C GLN A 187 15.37 1.36 16.20
N LYS A 188 15.82 2.13 17.22
CA LYS A 188 15.62 1.74 18.61
C LYS A 188 14.14 1.76 18.96
N ASP A 189 13.52 2.91 18.85
CA ASP A 189 12.12 3.13 19.22
C ASP A 189 11.24 3.31 17.95
N PRO A 190 9.94 2.98 17.95
CA PRO A 190 9.04 3.30 16.84
C PRO A 190 8.87 4.83 16.69
N TYR A 191 8.55 5.29 15.48
CA TYR A 191 7.97 6.62 15.29
C TYR A 191 6.54 6.59 15.80
N VAL A 192 6.17 7.54 16.64
CA VAL A 192 4.82 7.67 17.19
C VAL A 192 4.25 9.03 16.77
N PHE A 193 3.12 9.00 16.07
CA PHE A 193 2.31 10.14 15.72
C PHE A 193 1.05 10.08 16.58
N ASP A 194 0.73 11.16 17.26
CA ASP A 194 -0.45 11.32 18.11
C ASP A 194 -1.20 12.55 17.62
N GLU A 195 -2.27 12.33 16.85
CA GLU A 195 -2.91 13.35 16.03
C GLU A 195 -4.43 13.33 16.18
N ASP A 196 -5.05 14.44 15.84
CA ASP A 196 -6.50 14.57 15.77
C ASP A 196 -7.08 13.89 14.52
N ILE A 197 -8.36 13.47 14.60
CA ILE A 197 -9.08 12.91 13.46
C ILE A 197 -9.61 14.05 12.58
N ASP A 198 -9.35 13.96 11.28
CA ASP A 198 -9.97 14.84 10.29
C ASP A 198 -11.36 14.31 9.89
N TRP A 199 -12.38 14.85 10.53
CA TRP A 199 -13.77 14.43 10.31
C TRP A 199 -14.30 14.80 8.93
N VAL A 200 -13.73 15.83 8.27
CA VAL A 200 -14.08 16.17 6.89
C VAL A 200 -13.55 15.09 5.93
N TYR A 201 -12.36 14.60 6.23
CA TYR A 201 -11.79 13.47 5.49
C TYR A 201 -12.64 12.20 5.68
N CYS A 202 -13.12 11.92 6.90
CA CYS A 202 -14.01 10.79 7.18
C CYS A 202 -15.31 10.87 6.36
N GLU A 203 -15.94 12.06 6.28
CA GLU A 203 -17.16 12.24 5.48
C GLU A 203 -16.94 11.96 3.98
N ASP A 204 -15.84 12.47 3.43
CA ASP A 204 -15.50 12.25 2.01
C ASP A 204 -15.16 10.77 1.75
N LEU A 205 -14.46 10.14 2.67
CA LEU A 205 -14.10 8.72 2.61
C LEU A 205 -15.35 7.83 2.55
N ILE A 206 -16.30 8.01 3.48
CA ILE A 206 -17.55 7.25 3.51
C ILE A 206 -18.30 7.37 2.17
N LYS A 207 -18.38 8.57 1.60
CA LYS A 207 -19.04 8.79 0.30
C LYS A 207 -18.36 8.00 -0.81
N LYS A 208 -17.04 8.08 -0.89
CA LYS A 208 -16.26 7.38 -1.93
C LYS A 208 -16.32 5.87 -1.78
N GLU A 209 -16.27 5.35 -0.56
CA GLU A 209 -16.43 3.92 -0.31
C GLU A 209 -17.82 3.44 -0.67
N HIS A 210 -18.86 4.20 -0.34
CA HIS A 210 -20.23 3.89 -0.75
C HIS A 210 -20.38 3.88 -2.29
N GLU A 211 -19.86 4.89 -2.96
CA GLU A 211 -19.85 4.94 -4.44
C GLU A 211 -19.12 3.73 -5.04
N PHE A 212 -18.00 3.35 -4.46
CA PHE A 212 -17.26 2.16 -4.90
C PHE A 212 -18.05 0.87 -4.69
N CYS A 213 -18.73 0.70 -3.54
CA CYS A 213 -19.60 -0.44 -3.29
C CYS A 213 -20.77 -0.50 -4.30
N LEU A 214 -21.34 0.64 -4.67
CA LEU A 214 -22.35 0.70 -5.74
C LEU A 214 -21.78 0.30 -7.10
N MET A 215 -20.52 0.65 -7.40
CA MET A 215 -19.84 0.19 -8.61
C MET A 215 -19.65 -1.34 -8.61
N VAL A 216 -19.28 -1.94 -7.49
CA VAL A 216 -19.19 -3.40 -7.35
C VAL A 216 -20.56 -4.05 -7.56
N LYS A 217 -21.58 -3.56 -6.88
CA LYS A 217 -22.97 -4.06 -6.95
C LYS A 217 -23.55 -4.00 -8.37
N ASN A 218 -23.33 -2.89 -9.04
CA ASN A 218 -23.88 -2.64 -10.39
C ASN A 218 -23.00 -3.25 -11.50
N GLY A 219 -21.84 -3.84 -11.18
CA GLY A 219 -20.91 -4.37 -12.14
C GLY A 219 -20.25 -3.29 -13.02
N THR A 220 -20.21 -2.05 -12.57
CA THR A 220 -19.62 -0.91 -13.30
C THR A 220 -18.19 -0.69 -12.80
N PRO A 221 -17.15 -0.88 -13.62
CA PRO A 221 -15.77 -0.71 -13.17
C PRO A 221 -15.44 0.77 -12.92
N PRO A 222 -14.61 1.07 -11.91
CA PRO A 222 -14.00 2.39 -11.77
C PRO A 222 -13.05 2.67 -12.94
N GLN A 223 -12.76 3.96 -13.17
CA GLN A 223 -11.80 4.35 -14.19
C GLN A 223 -10.40 3.80 -13.86
N PRO A 224 -9.68 3.25 -14.86
CA PRO A 224 -8.30 2.83 -14.67
C PRO A 224 -7.41 4.03 -14.39
N ASP A 225 -6.40 3.82 -13.54
CA ASP A 225 -5.35 4.81 -13.28
C ASP A 225 -4.04 4.43 -13.99
N GLY A 226 -2.97 5.20 -13.75
CA GLY A 226 -1.65 4.96 -14.34
C GLY A 226 -0.78 3.94 -13.60
N SER A 227 -1.30 3.19 -12.64
CA SER A 227 -0.55 2.20 -11.87
C SER A 227 -0.31 0.90 -12.65
N ASP A 228 0.74 0.16 -12.25
CA ASP A 228 1.00 -1.18 -12.81
C ASP A 228 -0.16 -2.14 -12.50
N SER A 229 -0.70 -2.08 -11.29
CA SER A 229 -1.85 -2.86 -10.84
C SER A 229 -3.08 -2.63 -11.75
N SER A 230 -3.43 -1.37 -12.02
CA SER A 230 -4.52 -1.03 -12.94
C SER A 230 -4.25 -1.55 -14.37
N SER A 231 -3.01 -1.45 -14.82
CA SER A 231 -2.61 -1.93 -16.16
C SER A 231 -2.71 -3.45 -16.28
N GLU A 232 -2.44 -4.19 -15.22
CA GLU A 232 -2.61 -5.64 -15.16
C GLU A 232 -4.11 -6.01 -15.19
N SER A 233 -4.93 -5.36 -14.37
CA SER A 233 -6.37 -5.61 -14.32
C SER A 233 -7.08 -5.27 -15.64
N VAL A 234 -6.70 -4.19 -16.32
CA VAL A 234 -7.25 -3.86 -17.66
C VAL A 234 -7.05 -4.99 -18.67
N ARG A 235 -5.93 -5.73 -18.60
CA ARG A 235 -5.65 -6.86 -19.49
C ARG A 235 -6.58 -8.06 -19.25
N LEU A 236 -7.19 -8.16 -18.08
CA LEU A 236 -8.14 -9.21 -17.72
C LEU A 236 -9.58 -8.87 -18.15
N LEU A 237 -9.84 -7.63 -18.55
CA LEU A 237 -11.16 -7.25 -19.06
C LEU A 237 -11.43 -7.94 -20.41
N PRO A 238 -12.65 -8.44 -20.63
CA PRO A 238 -13.00 -9.12 -21.87
C PRO A 238 -12.89 -8.16 -23.05
N ILE A 239 -12.21 -8.61 -24.11
CA ILE A 239 -12.09 -7.88 -25.38
C ILE A 239 -13.16 -8.43 -26.33
N GLY A 240 -14.01 -7.57 -26.85
CA GLY A 240 -14.98 -7.93 -27.89
C GLY A 240 -14.34 -8.02 -29.29
N GLU A 241 -15.03 -8.66 -30.24
CA GLU A 241 -14.58 -8.81 -31.62
C GLU A 241 -15.03 -7.66 -32.56
N GLY A 242 -15.63 -6.61 -32.02
CA GLY A 242 -16.14 -5.48 -32.76
C GLY A 242 -15.10 -4.42 -33.09
N GLU A 243 -15.34 -3.67 -34.16
CA GLU A 243 -14.63 -2.43 -34.48
C GLU A 243 -15.53 -1.23 -34.20
N MET A 244 -14.94 -0.13 -33.73
CA MET A 244 -15.64 1.14 -33.55
C MET A 244 -14.80 2.30 -34.07
N GLU A 245 -15.46 3.34 -34.56
CA GLU A 245 -14.80 4.60 -34.85
C GLU A 245 -14.33 5.27 -33.54
N ALA A 246 -13.11 5.81 -33.57
CA ALA A 246 -12.57 6.52 -32.40
C ALA A 246 -13.43 7.75 -32.08
N THR A 247 -13.92 7.83 -30.85
CA THR A 247 -14.60 9.03 -30.32
C THR A 247 -13.59 10.16 -30.11
N ASP A 248 -14.06 11.39 -29.87
CA ASP A 248 -13.18 12.53 -29.56
C ASP A 248 -12.43 12.30 -28.25
N GLU A 249 -13.06 11.65 -27.28
CA GLU A 249 -12.43 11.23 -26.03
C GLU A 249 -11.26 10.27 -26.28
N ILE A 250 -11.48 9.21 -27.07
CA ILE A 250 -10.42 8.25 -27.44
C ILE A 250 -9.28 8.95 -28.16
N ARG A 251 -9.59 9.85 -29.10
CA ARG A 251 -8.58 10.64 -29.82
C ARG A 251 -7.78 11.52 -28.90
N SER A 252 -8.44 12.16 -27.92
CA SER A 252 -7.79 13.00 -26.91
C SER A 252 -6.82 12.19 -26.05
N HIS A 253 -7.26 11.08 -25.48
CA HIS A 253 -6.41 10.19 -24.70
C HIS A 253 -5.24 9.63 -25.51
N HIS A 254 -5.47 9.23 -26.76
CA HIS A 254 -4.42 8.76 -27.66
C HIS A 254 -3.36 9.84 -27.93
N GLN A 255 -3.79 11.08 -28.16
CA GLN A 255 -2.84 12.19 -28.36
C GLN A 255 -2.06 12.49 -27.08
N ALA A 256 -2.72 12.54 -25.92
CA ALA A 256 -2.07 12.73 -24.61
C ALA A 256 -1.04 11.63 -24.33
N ALA A 257 -1.34 10.37 -24.64
CA ALA A 257 -0.40 9.27 -24.48
C ALA A 257 0.84 9.42 -25.37
N LYS A 258 0.68 9.86 -26.64
CA LYS A 258 1.81 10.15 -27.54
C LYS A 258 2.68 11.30 -27.02
N ASP A 259 2.07 12.36 -26.53
CA ASP A 259 2.79 13.51 -25.98
C ASP A 259 3.59 13.12 -24.73
N ALA A 260 2.97 12.38 -23.80
CA ALA A 260 3.64 11.84 -22.61
C ALA A 260 4.80 10.89 -22.97
N ALA A 261 4.66 10.05 -23.99
CA ALA A 261 5.73 9.17 -24.46
C ALA A 261 6.92 9.96 -25.03
N ARG A 262 6.64 11.06 -25.75
CA ARG A 262 7.69 11.98 -26.24
C ARG A 262 8.40 12.67 -25.10
N ASP A 263 7.65 13.17 -24.11
CA ASP A 263 8.20 13.86 -22.95
C ASP A 263 9.05 12.92 -22.09
N LYS A 264 8.60 11.70 -21.88
CA LYS A 264 9.39 10.62 -21.22
C LYS A 264 10.72 10.41 -21.94
N THR A 265 10.70 10.26 -23.28
CA THR A 265 11.91 10.06 -24.09
C THR A 265 12.87 11.26 -23.94
N THR A 266 12.35 12.47 -23.92
CA THR A 266 13.12 13.70 -23.75
C THR A 266 13.74 13.78 -22.36
N ALA A 267 12.96 13.49 -21.32
CA ALA A 267 13.46 13.44 -19.94
C ALA A 267 14.53 12.37 -19.74
N GLU A 268 14.36 11.18 -20.34
CA GLU A 268 15.38 10.11 -20.29
C GLU A 268 16.69 10.51 -20.97
N LYS A 269 16.64 11.22 -22.11
CA LYS A 269 17.83 11.75 -22.78
C LYS A 269 18.54 12.79 -21.92
N ALA A 270 17.79 13.73 -21.33
CA ALA A 270 18.33 14.74 -20.42
C ALA A 270 18.98 14.08 -19.19
N TYR A 271 18.32 13.10 -18.55
CA TYR A 271 18.88 12.34 -17.44
C TYR A 271 20.19 11.65 -17.82
N LYS A 272 20.23 10.95 -18.98
CA LYS A 272 21.44 10.30 -19.48
C LYS A 272 22.55 11.28 -19.74
N PHE A 273 22.24 12.44 -20.33
CA PHE A 273 23.22 13.50 -20.59
C PHE A 273 23.88 13.97 -19.29
N HIS A 274 23.09 14.36 -18.28
CA HIS A 274 23.64 14.86 -17.01
C HIS A 274 24.40 13.78 -16.24
N LYS A 275 23.93 12.55 -16.27
CA LYS A 275 24.63 11.42 -15.67
C LYS A 275 25.99 11.17 -16.33
N ASN A 276 26.05 11.17 -17.65
CA ASN A 276 27.25 10.97 -18.41
C ASN A 276 28.26 12.12 -18.19
N TYR A 277 27.77 13.35 -18.10
CA TYR A 277 28.60 14.52 -17.79
C TYR A 277 29.27 14.39 -16.42
N ILE A 278 28.53 13.99 -15.39
CA ILE A 278 29.11 13.76 -14.05
C ILE A 278 30.11 12.63 -14.08
N HIS A 279 29.86 11.53 -14.77
CA HIS A 279 30.77 10.41 -14.91
C HIS A 279 32.06 10.83 -15.65
N ALA A 280 31.97 11.65 -16.70
CA ALA A 280 33.13 12.16 -17.42
C ALA A 280 34.02 13.03 -16.51
N LEU A 281 33.40 13.94 -15.74
CA LEU A 281 34.12 14.75 -14.75
C LEU A 281 34.80 13.90 -13.67
N MET A 282 34.12 12.87 -13.17
CA MET A 282 34.72 11.95 -12.18
C MET A 282 35.94 11.21 -12.77
N SER A 283 35.83 10.76 -14.01
CA SER A 283 36.95 10.09 -14.71
C SER A 283 38.12 11.03 -14.97
N GLU A 284 37.86 12.25 -15.45
CA GLU A 284 38.88 13.26 -15.67
C GLU A 284 39.63 13.59 -14.37
N LYS A 285 38.90 13.77 -13.28
CA LYS A 285 39.43 14.09 -11.95
C LYS A 285 39.96 12.87 -11.19
N LYS A 286 39.85 11.66 -11.74
CA LYS A 286 40.22 10.38 -11.11
C LYS A 286 39.64 10.18 -9.71
N ILE A 287 38.38 10.56 -9.51
CA ILE A 287 37.66 10.44 -8.24
C ILE A 287 36.53 9.42 -8.33
N SER A 288 36.31 8.67 -7.25
CA SER A 288 35.25 7.65 -7.17
C SER A 288 33.98 8.11 -6.45
N LYS A 289 34.03 9.25 -5.76
CA LYS A 289 32.92 9.77 -4.96
C LYS A 289 32.90 11.30 -4.96
N ILE A 290 31.70 11.86 -5.08
CA ILE A 290 31.42 13.30 -4.93
C ILE A 290 30.61 13.50 -3.64
N ARG A 291 31.10 14.35 -2.74
CA ARG A 291 30.33 14.75 -1.55
C ARG A 291 29.29 15.81 -1.94
N GLY A 292 28.11 15.77 -1.33
CA GLY A 292 26.99 16.69 -1.62
C GLY A 292 26.08 16.26 -2.77
N CYS A 293 26.52 15.26 -3.58
CA CYS A 293 25.68 14.56 -4.55
C CYS A 293 25.89 13.07 -4.30
N ALA A 294 24.86 12.27 -4.15
CA ALA A 294 24.97 10.82 -3.90
C ALA A 294 25.48 10.06 -5.13
N TYR A 295 26.61 10.52 -5.72
CA TYR A 295 27.25 9.89 -6.86
C TYR A 295 28.48 9.10 -6.44
N THR A 296 28.44 7.79 -6.73
CA THR A 296 29.59 6.89 -6.54
C THR A 296 29.83 6.16 -7.86
N GLN A 297 31.03 6.20 -8.38
CA GLN A 297 31.45 5.42 -9.53
C GLN A 297 32.11 4.13 -9.05
N THR A 298 31.52 2.98 -9.39
CA THR A 298 32.13 1.67 -9.15
C THR A 298 33.26 1.49 -10.19
N THR A 299 34.49 1.38 -9.73
CA THR A 299 35.70 1.24 -10.58
C THR A 299 35.91 -0.18 -11.10
N SER A 300 35.15 -1.15 -10.59
CA SER A 300 35.24 -2.54 -11.06
C SER A 300 33.88 -3.05 -11.51
N ARG A 301 33.67 -3.14 -12.80
CA ARG A 301 32.64 -4.01 -13.39
C ARG A 301 33.33 -5.26 -13.88
N LEU A 302 32.78 -6.42 -13.53
CA LEU A 302 33.18 -7.69 -14.11
C LEU A 302 32.95 -7.60 -15.63
N ASN A 303 34.02 -7.55 -16.41
CA ASN A 303 33.93 -7.59 -17.86
C ASN A 303 33.66 -9.05 -18.27
N GLN A 304 32.39 -9.38 -18.46
CA GLN A 304 31.97 -10.76 -18.78
C GLN A 304 32.61 -11.28 -20.08
N SER A 305 32.85 -10.43 -21.07
CA SER A 305 33.50 -10.83 -22.31
C SER A 305 34.96 -11.16 -22.10
N LEU A 306 35.66 -10.34 -21.31
CA LEU A 306 37.07 -10.59 -20.96
C LEU A 306 37.18 -11.80 -20.04
N LEU A 307 36.23 -11.98 -19.07
CA LEU A 307 36.20 -13.16 -18.20
C LEU A 307 36.00 -14.44 -19.01
N LYS A 308 35.04 -14.46 -19.93
CA LYS A 308 34.81 -15.62 -20.84
C LYS A 308 36.05 -15.96 -21.65
N LYS A 309 36.73 -14.93 -22.21
CA LYS A 309 37.96 -15.12 -22.96
C LYS A 309 39.08 -15.72 -22.10
N ARG A 310 39.28 -15.20 -20.87
CA ARG A 310 40.28 -15.71 -19.93
C ARG A 310 39.96 -17.14 -19.45
N LEU A 311 38.70 -17.44 -19.16
CA LEU A 311 38.31 -18.82 -18.81
C LEU A 311 38.54 -19.80 -19.97
N ALA A 312 38.33 -19.38 -21.21
CA ALA A 312 38.61 -20.21 -22.38
C ALA A 312 40.15 -20.44 -22.55
N GLU A 313 40.97 -19.41 -22.36
CA GLU A 313 42.46 -19.50 -22.42
C GLU A 313 42.99 -20.52 -21.37
N HIS A 314 42.28 -20.74 -20.27
CA HIS A 314 42.68 -21.69 -19.21
C HIS A 314 41.88 -23.00 -19.19
N ASN A 315 41.09 -23.31 -20.23
CA ASN A 315 40.21 -24.48 -20.32
C ASN A 315 39.17 -24.60 -19.19
N LEU A 316 38.70 -23.47 -18.66
CA LEU A 316 37.72 -23.39 -17.55
C LEU A 316 36.32 -22.91 -18.02
N SER A 317 36.06 -22.98 -19.33
CA SER A 317 34.73 -22.52 -19.87
C SER A 317 33.54 -23.27 -19.31
N HIS A 318 33.70 -24.50 -18.83
CA HIS A 318 32.63 -25.27 -18.19
C HIS A 318 32.06 -24.58 -16.95
N LEU A 319 32.88 -23.81 -16.22
CA LEU A 319 32.43 -23.06 -15.03
C LEU A 319 31.36 -22.01 -15.38
N ILE A 320 31.30 -21.54 -16.64
CA ILE A 320 30.27 -20.58 -17.08
C ILE A 320 28.90 -21.27 -17.08
N GLU A 321 28.82 -22.52 -17.50
CA GLU A 321 27.56 -23.29 -17.53
C GLU A 321 27.10 -23.65 -16.11
N GLU A 322 28.04 -24.00 -15.23
CA GLU A 322 27.75 -24.30 -13.83
C GLU A 322 27.25 -23.07 -13.04
N CYS A 323 27.62 -21.85 -13.47
CA CYS A 323 27.20 -20.60 -12.85
C CYS A 323 25.97 -19.94 -13.52
N LYS A 324 25.33 -20.61 -14.48
CA LYS A 324 24.09 -20.11 -15.07
C LYS A 324 22.92 -20.37 -14.13
N GLU A 325 22.38 -19.33 -13.52
CA GLU A 325 21.06 -19.38 -12.90
C GLU A 325 19.99 -19.30 -14.00
N GLU A 326 18.99 -20.18 -13.95
CA GLU A 326 17.80 -20.07 -14.81
C GLU A 326 17.04 -18.82 -14.43
N SER A 327 17.15 -17.79 -15.25
CA SER A 327 16.27 -16.63 -15.15
C SER A 327 14.86 -17.03 -15.60
N PRO A 328 13.81 -16.65 -14.87
CA PRO A 328 12.44 -16.86 -15.31
C PRO A 328 12.25 -16.22 -16.69
N PRO A 329 11.45 -16.83 -17.59
CA PRO A 329 11.31 -16.37 -18.96
C PRO A 329 10.79 -14.94 -19.01
N PHE A 330 11.59 -14.01 -19.53
CA PHE A 330 11.16 -12.66 -19.88
C PHE A 330 10.26 -12.72 -21.10
N LEU A 331 8.98 -12.37 -20.95
CA LEU A 331 8.12 -12.04 -22.07
C LEU A 331 8.66 -10.77 -22.74
N LYS A 332 9.39 -10.95 -23.86
CA LYS A 332 9.64 -9.86 -24.78
C LYS A 332 8.34 -9.53 -25.52
N LEU A 333 7.74 -8.41 -25.20
CA LEU A 333 6.78 -7.77 -26.10
C LEU A 333 7.57 -7.28 -27.33
N VAL A 334 7.24 -7.85 -28.48
CA VAL A 334 7.71 -7.43 -29.81
C VAL A 334 6.93 -6.20 -30.25
#